data_2c09cb847ddf248155a75cf31f270730
#
_entry.id   2c09cb847ddf248155a75cf31f270730
#
_cell.length_a   1.000
_cell.length_b   1.000
_cell.length_c   1.000
_cell.angle_alpha   90.00
_cell.angle_beta   90.00
_cell.angle_gamma   90.00
#
_symmetry.space_group_name_H-M   'P 1'
#
loop_
_entity.id
_entity.type
_entity.pdbx_description
1 polymer ?
#
loop_
_entity_poly.entity_id
_entity_poly.type
_entity_poly.pdbx_seq_one_letter_code
_entity_poly.pdbx_strand_id
1 'polypeptide(L)'
;GFAEAGELFRHFAPKPLATVDVQKGGKTALVEANGSLGLALSDDEIDYLLDVFTKAGRNPTDVELMMFAQANSEHCRHKIFNASWVIDGQAKDKTLFGMIRETHAAAPQGTVMAYADNASIIEGATIQRFYPDADRGYSYKEELTHILTKVETHNHPTAISPFPGASTGSGGEIRDEGATGKGSKPKAGLCGFSVSN
;
A
#
# COMPACT_ATOMS: atom_id res chain seq x y z
N GLY A 1 22.77 -14.70 11.62
CA GLY A 1 23.00 -15.53 10.41
C GLY A 1 22.94 -17.01 10.75
N PHE A 2 22.76 -17.84 9.76
CA PHE A 2 22.76 -19.31 9.93
C PHE A 2 24.21 -19.81 9.99
N ALA A 3 24.47 -20.73 10.87
CA ALA A 3 25.83 -21.33 11.04
C ALA A 3 26.11 -22.36 9.95
N GLU A 4 25.09 -23.07 9.51
CA GLU A 4 25.19 -24.11 8.49
C GLU A 4 24.10 -24.01 7.44
N ALA A 5 24.39 -24.38 6.20
CA ALA A 5 23.43 -24.33 5.09
C ALA A 5 22.20 -25.21 5.34
N GLY A 6 22.32 -26.31 6.09
CA GLY A 6 21.20 -27.18 6.45
C GLY A 6 20.13 -26.51 7.31
N GLU A 7 20.47 -25.45 8.04
CA GLU A 7 19.51 -24.70 8.86
C GLU A 7 18.48 -23.95 7.99
N LEU A 8 18.85 -23.54 6.79
CA LEU A 8 17.97 -22.89 5.83
C LEU A 8 16.83 -23.79 5.34
N PHE A 9 17.06 -25.09 5.35
CA PHE A 9 16.11 -26.09 4.87
C PHE A 9 15.39 -26.82 6.00
N ARG A 10 15.54 -26.32 7.24
CA ARG A 10 14.90 -26.91 8.40
C ARG A 10 13.39 -26.75 8.30
N HIS A 11 12.69 -27.86 8.33
CA HIS A 11 11.23 -27.87 8.29
C HIS A 11 10.69 -27.55 9.69
N PHE A 12 9.91 -26.50 9.79
CA PHE A 12 9.16 -26.17 11.01
C PHE A 12 7.70 -26.58 10.81
N ALA A 13 7.14 -27.28 11.78
CA ALA A 13 5.72 -27.54 11.77
C ALA A 13 4.96 -26.19 11.83
N PRO A 14 3.92 -25.99 11.00
CA PRO A 14 3.12 -24.78 11.07
C PRO A 14 2.43 -24.68 12.44
N LYS A 15 2.25 -23.47 12.93
CA LYS A 15 1.43 -23.26 14.13
C LYS A 15 0.02 -23.75 13.85
N PRO A 16 -0.63 -24.43 14.82
CA PRO A 16 -2.02 -24.84 14.65
C PRO A 16 -2.92 -23.62 14.49
N LEU A 17 -3.96 -23.76 13.67
CA LEU A 17 -5.00 -22.75 13.52
C LEU A 17 -5.71 -22.58 14.86
N ALA A 18 -5.78 -21.35 15.35
CA ALA A 18 -6.50 -20.99 16.57
C ALA A 18 -7.86 -20.37 16.24
N THR A 19 -8.81 -20.49 17.15
CA THR A 19 -10.13 -19.85 17.06
C THR A 19 -10.36 -18.98 18.29
N VAL A 20 -11.03 -17.85 18.11
CA VAL A 20 -11.43 -16.93 19.19
C VAL A 20 -12.90 -17.17 19.49
N ASP A 21 -13.23 -17.62 20.71
CA ASP A 21 -14.58 -18.01 21.08
C ASP A 21 -15.50 -16.79 21.30
N VAL A 22 -15.91 -16.19 20.19
CA VAL A 22 -16.82 -15.03 20.18
C VAL A 22 -18.24 -15.43 20.58
N GLN A 23 -18.65 -16.66 20.27
CA GLN A 23 -20.02 -17.13 20.58
C GLN A 23 -20.30 -17.16 22.09
N LYS A 24 -19.31 -17.44 22.93
CA LYS A 24 -19.43 -17.47 24.39
C LYS A 24 -18.82 -16.22 25.04
N GLY A 25 -17.67 -15.79 24.58
CA GLY A 25 -16.92 -14.69 25.17
C GLY A 25 -17.31 -13.30 24.68
N GLY A 26 -18.11 -13.22 23.60
CA GLY A 26 -18.60 -11.96 23.07
C GLY A 26 -17.48 -10.95 22.72
N LYS A 27 -17.76 -9.67 23.00
CA LYS A 27 -16.82 -8.57 22.76
C LYS A 27 -15.50 -8.74 23.50
N THR A 28 -15.55 -9.27 24.73
CA THR A 28 -14.35 -9.44 25.57
C THR A 28 -13.34 -10.37 24.89
N ALA A 29 -13.78 -11.46 24.29
CA ALA A 29 -12.89 -12.37 23.57
C ALA A 29 -12.18 -11.71 22.38
N LEU A 30 -12.87 -10.80 21.66
CA LEU A 30 -12.27 -10.02 20.58
C LEU A 30 -11.28 -8.97 21.11
N VAL A 31 -11.57 -8.31 22.21
CA VAL A 31 -10.65 -7.34 22.83
C VAL A 31 -9.37 -8.03 23.29
N GLU A 32 -9.47 -9.19 23.92
CA GLU A 32 -8.32 -10.00 24.33
C GLU A 32 -7.50 -10.46 23.11
N ALA A 33 -8.17 -10.94 22.07
CA ALA A 33 -7.53 -11.33 20.81
C ALA A 33 -6.86 -10.13 20.14
N ASN A 34 -7.50 -8.95 20.14
CA ASN A 34 -6.93 -7.72 19.59
C ASN A 34 -5.58 -7.40 20.25
N GLY A 35 -5.50 -7.52 21.58
CA GLY A 35 -4.24 -7.28 22.32
C GLY A 35 -3.21 -8.39 22.08
N SER A 36 -3.61 -9.65 22.22
CA SER A 36 -2.67 -10.80 22.15
C SER A 36 -2.11 -11.08 20.74
N LEU A 37 -2.90 -10.81 19.70
CA LEU A 37 -2.49 -10.96 18.30
C LEU A 37 -1.92 -9.67 17.70
N GLY A 38 -1.99 -8.54 18.40
CA GLY A 38 -1.50 -7.24 17.92
C GLY A 38 -2.26 -6.71 16.69
N LEU A 39 -3.59 -6.86 16.67
CA LEU A 39 -4.42 -6.55 15.49
C LEU A 39 -4.63 -5.04 15.29
N ALA A 40 -4.51 -4.23 16.35
CA ALA A 40 -4.74 -2.78 16.33
C ALA A 40 -6.13 -2.38 15.80
N LEU A 41 -7.16 -3.17 16.14
CA LEU A 41 -8.55 -2.89 15.80
C LEU A 41 -9.12 -1.77 16.67
N SER A 42 -9.92 -0.90 16.06
CA SER A 42 -10.73 0.09 16.77
C SER A 42 -11.97 -0.56 17.43
N ASP A 43 -12.61 0.17 18.35
CA ASP A 43 -13.83 -0.32 19.00
C ASP A 43 -14.96 -0.61 17.99
N ASP A 44 -15.12 0.24 16.98
CA ASP A 44 -16.11 0.06 15.92
C ASP A 44 -15.83 -1.19 15.07
N GLU A 45 -14.56 -1.51 14.82
CA GLU A 45 -14.17 -2.72 14.09
C GLU A 45 -14.40 -3.97 14.93
N ILE A 46 -14.17 -3.91 16.23
CA ILE A 46 -14.49 -4.99 17.17
C ILE A 46 -16.00 -5.24 17.20
N ASP A 47 -16.81 -4.18 17.27
CA ASP A 47 -18.26 -4.27 17.27
C ASP A 47 -18.79 -4.84 15.94
N TYR A 48 -18.21 -4.41 14.84
CA TYR A 48 -18.52 -4.98 13.50
C TYR A 48 -18.21 -6.48 13.43
N LEU A 49 -17.03 -6.90 13.86
CA LEU A 49 -16.64 -8.32 13.85
C LEU A 49 -17.54 -9.16 14.78
N LEU A 50 -17.90 -8.63 15.95
CA LEU A 50 -18.83 -9.28 16.86
C LEU A 50 -20.17 -9.54 16.19
N ASP A 51 -20.74 -8.54 15.54
CA ASP A 51 -22.02 -8.66 14.83
C ASP A 51 -21.95 -9.69 13.69
N VAL A 52 -20.91 -9.61 12.86
CA VAL A 52 -20.70 -10.52 11.72
C VAL A 52 -20.60 -11.98 12.17
N PHE A 53 -19.71 -12.27 13.15
CA PHE A 53 -19.50 -13.65 13.58
C PHE A 53 -20.66 -14.20 14.43
N THR A 54 -21.37 -13.34 15.16
CA THR A 54 -22.60 -13.71 15.85
C THR A 54 -23.70 -14.11 14.85
N LYS A 55 -23.92 -13.30 13.80
CA LYS A 55 -24.86 -13.60 12.73
C LYS A 55 -24.49 -14.86 11.95
N ALA A 56 -23.19 -15.06 11.72
CA ALA A 56 -22.68 -16.25 11.05
C ALA A 56 -22.77 -17.53 11.90
N GLY A 57 -23.06 -17.43 13.20
CA GLY A 57 -23.19 -18.57 14.11
C GLY A 57 -21.88 -19.37 14.30
N ARG A 58 -20.73 -18.75 14.09
CA ARG A 58 -19.42 -19.40 14.21
C ARG A 58 -18.37 -18.48 14.81
N ASN A 59 -17.31 -19.08 15.29
CA ASN A 59 -16.15 -18.37 15.80
C ASN A 59 -15.17 -17.99 14.67
N PRO A 60 -14.52 -16.82 14.74
CA PRO A 60 -13.43 -16.46 13.84
C PRO A 60 -12.16 -17.26 14.15
N THR A 61 -11.35 -17.48 13.12
CA THR A 61 -9.98 -17.94 13.28
C THR A 61 -9.03 -16.77 13.49
N ASP A 62 -7.86 -17.04 14.05
CA ASP A 62 -6.77 -16.06 14.17
C ASP A 62 -6.35 -15.50 12.79
N VAL A 63 -6.36 -16.35 11.76
CA VAL A 63 -6.07 -15.94 10.38
C VAL A 63 -7.11 -14.96 9.83
N GLU A 64 -8.42 -15.24 10.04
CA GLU A 64 -9.49 -14.33 9.60
C GLU A 64 -9.40 -12.97 10.30
N LEU A 65 -9.13 -12.96 11.60
CA LEU A 65 -8.93 -11.71 12.34
C LEU A 65 -7.70 -10.94 11.84
N MET A 66 -6.60 -11.62 11.57
CA MET A 66 -5.38 -11.01 11.03
C MET A 66 -5.62 -10.46 9.61
N MET A 67 -6.30 -11.19 8.75
CA MET A 67 -6.66 -10.72 7.40
C MET A 67 -7.55 -9.46 7.46
N PHE A 68 -8.56 -9.47 8.33
CA PHE A 68 -9.41 -8.29 8.53
C PHE A 68 -8.60 -7.09 9.01
N ALA A 69 -7.76 -7.28 10.04
CA ALA A 69 -6.91 -6.23 10.57
C ALA A 69 -5.97 -5.65 9.51
N GLN A 70 -5.35 -6.48 8.68
CA GLN A 70 -4.49 -6.03 7.60
C GLN A 70 -5.25 -5.28 6.50
N ALA A 71 -6.43 -5.77 6.10
CA ALA A 71 -7.27 -5.11 5.11
C ALA A 71 -7.78 -3.73 5.58
N ASN A 72 -8.03 -3.59 6.88
CA ASN A 72 -8.51 -2.34 7.50
C ASN A 72 -7.40 -1.54 8.18
N SER A 73 -6.13 -1.90 7.99
CA SER A 73 -5.02 -1.18 8.60
C SER A 73 -4.94 0.28 8.13
N GLU A 74 -4.35 1.12 8.97
CA GLU A 74 -4.05 2.52 8.63
C GLU A 74 -2.86 2.67 7.68
N HIS A 75 -2.44 1.59 7.02
CA HIS A 75 -1.44 1.64 5.97
C HIS A 75 -1.91 2.57 4.86
N CYS A 76 -1.08 3.53 4.48
CA CYS A 76 -1.41 4.64 3.56
C CYS A 76 -2.57 5.55 4.03
N ARG A 77 -3.06 5.39 5.25
CA ARG A 77 -4.10 6.22 5.87
C ARG A 77 -5.40 6.33 5.07
N HIS A 78 -5.77 5.29 4.35
CA HIS A 78 -6.96 5.29 3.51
C HIS A 78 -8.25 5.56 4.30
N LYS A 79 -8.36 5.07 5.55
CA LYS A 79 -9.51 5.34 6.41
C LYS A 79 -9.65 6.85 6.69
N ILE A 80 -8.55 7.50 7.08
CA ILE A 80 -8.52 8.95 7.37
C ILE A 80 -8.83 9.76 6.11
N PHE A 81 -8.16 9.45 5.00
CA PHE A 81 -8.31 10.20 3.76
C PHE A 81 -9.68 10.02 3.09
N ASN A 82 -10.37 8.90 3.34
CA ASN A 82 -11.74 8.67 2.88
C ASN A 82 -12.81 9.01 3.93
N ALA A 83 -12.43 9.40 5.15
CA ALA A 83 -13.37 9.69 6.21
C ALA A 83 -14.23 10.92 5.90
N SER A 84 -15.43 10.95 6.45
CA SER A 84 -16.24 12.16 6.54
C SER A 84 -15.70 13.06 7.64
N TRP A 85 -15.64 14.34 7.39
CA TRP A 85 -15.06 15.31 8.31
C TRP A 85 -16.11 16.25 8.90
N VAL A 86 -16.02 16.44 10.21
CA VAL A 86 -16.76 17.51 10.92
C VAL A 86 -15.73 18.42 11.56
N ILE A 87 -15.67 19.68 11.12
CA ILE A 87 -14.73 20.67 11.63
C ILE A 87 -15.53 21.80 12.26
N ASP A 88 -15.27 22.07 13.55
CA ASP A 88 -16.00 23.09 14.33
C ASP A 88 -17.53 22.91 14.30
N GLY A 89 -17.98 21.65 14.40
CA GLY A 89 -19.40 21.29 14.35
C GLY A 89 -20.04 21.33 12.95
N GLN A 90 -19.29 21.65 11.91
CA GLN A 90 -19.76 21.70 10.54
C GLN A 90 -19.29 20.47 9.74
N ALA A 91 -20.23 19.71 9.19
CA ALA A 91 -19.91 18.64 8.26
C ALA A 91 -19.30 19.22 6.97
N LYS A 92 -18.24 18.59 6.51
CA LYS A 92 -17.60 18.91 5.22
C LYS A 92 -18.16 17.98 4.15
N ASP A 93 -18.35 18.53 2.96
CA ASP A 93 -18.93 17.85 1.81
C ASP A 93 -17.95 16.90 1.10
N LYS A 94 -16.66 17.00 1.42
CA LYS A 94 -15.59 16.27 0.73
C LYS A 94 -14.65 15.56 1.69
N THR A 95 -14.19 14.41 1.26
CA THR A 95 -13.06 13.71 1.88
C THR A 95 -11.73 14.35 1.48
N LEU A 96 -10.64 14.03 2.19
CA LEU A 96 -9.30 14.50 1.80
C LEU A 96 -8.91 14.01 0.39
N PHE A 97 -9.21 12.75 0.05
CA PHE A 97 -9.00 12.27 -1.32
C PHE A 97 -9.86 13.00 -2.35
N GLY A 98 -11.09 13.38 -1.98
CA GLY A 98 -11.95 14.22 -2.82
C GLY A 98 -11.27 15.55 -3.15
N MET A 99 -10.72 16.23 -2.15
CA MET A 99 -10.01 17.50 -2.33
C MET A 99 -8.77 17.37 -3.21
N ILE A 100 -7.98 16.30 -3.03
CA ILE A 100 -6.80 16.02 -3.86
C ILE A 100 -7.21 15.83 -5.33
N ARG A 101 -8.28 15.05 -5.59
CA ARG A 101 -8.77 14.80 -6.95
C ARG A 101 -9.31 16.04 -7.64
N GLU A 102 -9.83 17.01 -6.90
CA GLU A 102 -10.27 18.28 -7.46
C GLU A 102 -9.15 19.08 -8.11
N THR A 103 -7.94 19.02 -7.57
CA THR A 103 -6.79 19.66 -8.18
C THR A 103 -6.55 19.14 -9.59
N HIS A 104 -6.62 17.81 -9.75
CA HIS A 104 -6.52 17.20 -11.07
C HIS A 104 -7.73 17.53 -11.97
N ALA A 105 -8.94 17.49 -11.42
CA ALA A 105 -10.16 17.84 -12.19
C ALA A 105 -10.14 19.29 -12.70
N ALA A 106 -9.57 20.22 -11.92
CA ALA A 106 -9.44 21.62 -12.29
C ALA A 106 -8.32 21.87 -13.34
N ALA A 107 -7.27 21.06 -13.36
CA ALA A 107 -6.13 21.21 -14.27
C ALA A 107 -5.63 19.84 -14.77
N PRO A 108 -6.39 19.15 -15.63
CA PRO A 108 -6.03 17.79 -16.09
C PRO A 108 -4.98 17.78 -17.21
N GLN A 109 -4.61 18.95 -17.75
CA GLN A 109 -3.70 19.06 -18.90
C GLN A 109 -2.34 18.46 -18.55
N GLY A 110 -1.78 17.69 -19.48
CA GLY A 110 -0.51 17.01 -19.29
C GLY A 110 -0.60 15.73 -18.46
N THR A 111 -1.79 15.34 -17.98
CA THR A 111 -1.98 14.04 -17.32
C THR A 111 -2.57 13.04 -18.32
N VAL A 112 -1.87 11.94 -18.52
CA VAL A 112 -2.32 10.83 -19.36
C VAL A 112 -3.12 9.83 -18.52
N MET A 113 -2.67 9.55 -17.30
CA MET A 113 -3.33 8.63 -16.37
C MET A 113 -3.09 9.06 -14.92
N ALA A 114 -4.15 9.12 -14.13
CA ALA A 114 -4.09 9.33 -12.69
C ALA A 114 -5.22 8.56 -11.99
N TYR A 115 -4.99 8.15 -10.74
CA TYR A 115 -5.93 7.47 -9.83
C TYR A 115 -6.49 6.13 -10.31
N ALA A 116 -5.87 5.52 -11.31
CA ALA A 116 -6.29 4.23 -11.87
C ALA A 116 -5.36 3.08 -11.44
N ASP A 117 -4.16 3.39 -10.97
CA ASP A 117 -3.14 2.44 -10.57
C ASP A 117 -2.23 3.06 -9.50
N ASN A 118 -1.24 2.32 -9.00
CA ASN A 118 -0.24 2.77 -8.04
C ASN A 118 0.77 3.78 -8.61
N ALA A 119 0.74 3.99 -9.92
CA ALA A 119 1.57 4.97 -10.61
C ALA A 119 0.69 5.90 -11.44
N SER A 120 1.21 7.05 -11.81
CA SER A 120 0.58 7.97 -12.75
C SER A 120 1.44 8.18 -13.99
N ILE A 121 0.82 8.66 -15.06
CA ILE A 121 1.50 8.95 -16.33
C ILE A 121 1.22 10.39 -16.72
N ILE A 122 2.28 11.15 -16.93
CA ILE A 122 2.23 12.51 -17.46
C ILE A 122 2.72 12.55 -18.91
N GLU A 123 2.27 13.54 -19.65
CA GLU A 123 2.71 13.74 -21.02
C GLU A 123 4.22 13.96 -21.07
N GLY A 124 4.84 13.28 -21.99
CA GLY A 124 6.24 13.45 -22.31
C GLY A 124 6.43 14.16 -23.66
N ALA A 125 7.52 13.86 -24.32
CA ALA A 125 7.89 14.45 -25.61
C ALA A 125 8.15 13.38 -26.66
N THR A 126 8.09 13.79 -27.91
CA THR A 126 8.60 12.99 -29.01
C THR A 126 10.12 13.01 -28.94
N ILE A 127 10.70 11.85 -28.73
CA ILE A 127 12.15 11.65 -28.57
C ILE A 127 12.66 10.51 -29.42
N GLN A 128 13.96 10.50 -29.66
CA GLN A 128 14.62 9.37 -30.30
C GLN A 128 15.08 8.38 -29.22
N ARG A 129 14.61 7.14 -29.35
CA ARG A 129 14.99 6.04 -28.46
C ARG A 129 15.79 5.00 -29.21
N PHE A 130 16.89 4.55 -28.61
CA PHE A 130 17.74 3.50 -29.15
C PHE A 130 17.38 2.16 -28.52
N TYR A 131 16.83 1.24 -29.30
CA TYR A 131 16.47 -0.10 -28.83
C TYR A 131 16.37 -1.12 -29.99
N PRO A 132 16.30 -2.44 -29.67
CA PRO A 132 16.26 -3.48 -30.68
C PRO A 132 14.99 -3.41 -31.52
N ASP A 133 15.17 -3.63 -32.81
CA ASP A 133 14.08 -3.81 -33.78
C ASP A 133 13.63 -5.27 -33.85
N ALA A 134 12.44 -5.51 -34.44
CA ALA A 134 11.94 -6.86 -34.70
C ALA A 134 12.91 -7.68 -35.55
N ASP A 135 13.64 -7.02 -36.45
CA ASP A 135 14.63 -7.62 -37.35
C ASP A 135 16.03 -7.79 -36.75
N ARG A 136 16.16 -7.72 -35.41
CA ARG A 136 17.38 -7.96 -34.63
C ARG A 136 18.48 -6.91 -34.73
N GLY A 137 18.21 -5.77 -35.34
CA GLY A 137 19.08 -4.61 -35.28
C GLY A 137 18.77 -3.67 -34.13
N TYR A 138 19.74 -2.84 -33.78
CA TYR A 138 19.51 -1.69 -32.92
C TYR A 138 19.42 -0.43 -33.74
N SER A 139 18.41 0.35 -33.59
CA SER A 139 18.19 1.60 -34.30
C SER A 139 17.58 2.68 -33.43
N TYR A 140 17.73 3.94 -33.85
CA TYR A 140 16.99 5.04 -33.27
C TYR A 140 15.59 5.08 -33.87
N LYS A 141 14.59 5.13 -32.99
CA LYS A 141 13.19 5.30 -33.39
C LYS A 141 12.65 6.56 -32.73
N GLU A 142 11.97 7.37 -33.49
CA GLU A 142 11.27 8.53 -33.02
C GLU A 142 9.88 8.12 -32.55
N GLU A 143 9.55 8.42 -31.30
CA GLU A 143 8.25 8.10 -30.71
C GLU A 143 7.86 9.07 -29.60
N LEU A 144 6.55 9.26 -29.42
CA LEU A 144 6.02 9.96 -28.25
C LEU A 144 6.22 9.06 -27.03
N THR A 145 7.00 9.55 -26.07
CA THR A 145 7.34 8.82 -24.85
C THR A 145 6.83 9.58 -23.63
N HIS A 146 5.86 9.00 -22.95
CA HIS A 146 5.32 9.55 -21.70
C HIS A 146 6.24 9.25 -20.52
N ILE A 147 6.05 10.01 -19.43
CA ILE A 147 6.79 9.86 -18.19
C ILE A 147 5.88 9.22 -17.16
N LEU A 148 6.26 8.06 -16.67
CA LEU A 148 5.61 7.40 -15.56
C LEU A 148 6.20 7.94 -14.25
N THR A 149 5.35 8.19 -13.27
CA THR A 149 5.73 8.68 -11.94
C THR A 149 5.15 7.79 -10.86
N LYS A 150 5.98 7.43 -9.89
CA LYS A 150 5.62 6.71 -8.69
C LYS A 150 6.27 7.38 -7.48
N VAL A 151 5.54 7.45 -6.38
CA VAL A 151 6.02 8.05 -5.12
C VAL A 151 5.85 7.04 -3.99
N GLU A 152 6.85 6.96 -3.12
CA GLU A 152 6.80 6.17 -1.89
C GLU A 152 7.19 7.00 -0.68
N THR A 153 6.47 6.82 0.43
CA THR A 153 6.86 7.35 1.73
C THR A 153 7.53 6.25 2.55
N HIS A 154 8.84 6.39 2.78
CA HIS A 154 9.65 5.39 3.48
C HIS A 154 10.38 6.00 4.69
N ASN A 155 9.71 6.91 5.40
CA ASN A 155 10.26 7.67 6.50
C ASN A 155 10.66 6.80 7.70
N HIS A 156 9.77 5.93 8.20
CA HIS A 156 10.05 5.09 9.37
C HIS A 156 11.18 4.09 9.12
N PRO A 157 11.15 3.25 8.06
CA PRO A 157 12.26 2.35 7.78
C PRO A 157 13.59 3.09 7.58
N THR A 158 13.57 4.25 6.93
CA THR A 158 14.76 5.07 6.70
C THR A 158 15.28 5.69 8.00
N ALA A 159 14.40 6.08 8.92
CA ALA A 159 14.80 6.61 10.22
C ALA A 159 15.45 5.54 11.12
N ILE A 160 14.95 4.31 11.06
CA ILE A 160 15.47 3.19 11.87
C ILE A 160 16.78 2.67 11.29
N SER A 161 16.86 2.49 9.99
CA SER A 161 18.01 1.95 9.28
C SER A 161 18.17 2.66 7.92
N PRO A 162 18.92 3.76 7.84
CA PRO A 162 18.89 4.69 6.72
C PRO A 162 19.12 4.07 5.34
N PHE A 163 20.17 3.28 5.20
CA PHE A 163 20.51 2.67 3.91
C PHE A 163 19.52 1.59 3.46
N PRO A 164 19.24 0.53 4.26
CA PRO A 164 18.29 -0.50 3.85
C PRO A 164 16.84 0.02 3.81
N GLY A 165 16.47 0.99 4.65
CA GLY A 165 15.15 1.61 4.64
C GLY A 165 14.89 2.39 3.35
N ALA A 166 15.82 3.24 2.94
CA ALA A 166 15.74 3.98 1.68
C ALA A 166 15.78 3.03 0.46
N SER A 167 16.62 2.01 0.51
CA SER A 167 16.71 0.98 -0.54
C SER A 167 15.40 0.22 -0.72
N THR A 168 14.71 -0.09 0.37
CA THR A 168 13.40 -0.75 0.33
C THR A 168 12.33 0.15 -0.33
N GLY A 169 12.33 1.45 -0.03
CA GLY A 169 11.46 2.43 -0.68
C GLY A 169 11.69 2.49 -2.18
N SER A 170 12.93 2.64 -2.60
CA SER A 170 13.31 2.63 -4.02
C SER A 170 12.91 1.31 -4.70
N GLY A 171 13.07 0.18 -4.03
CA GLY A 171 12.63 -1.12 -4.53
C GLY A 171 11.11 -1.20 -4.77
N GLY A 172 10.32 -0.58 -3.88
CA GLY A 172 8.87 -0.46 -4.04
C GLY A 172 8.47 0.38 -5.26
N GLU A 173 9.13 1.49 -5.48
CA GLU A 173 8.94 2.34 -6.66
C GLU A 173 9.21 1.56 -7.96
N ILE A 174 10.35 0.89 -8.05
CA ILE A 174 10.73 0.08 -9.23
C ILE A 174 9.72 -1.04 -9.48
N ARG A 175 9.24 -1.68 -8.42
CA ARG A 175 8.24 -2.76 -8.53
C ARG A 175 6.94 -2.26 -9.12
N ASP A 176 6.41 -1.15 -8.64
CA ASP A 176 5.16 -0.59 -9.11
C ASP A 176 5.28 -0.04 -10.53
N GLU A 177 6.38 0.63 -10.85
CA GLU A 177 6.68 1.05 -12.23
C GLU A 177 6.78 -0.14 -13.18
N GLY A 178 7.45 -1.21 -12.78
CA GLY A 178 7.57 -2.43 -13.57
C GLY A 178 6.24 -3.15 -13.82
N ALA A 179 5.27 -2.99 -12.92
CA ALA A 179 3.94 -3.61 -13.02
C ALA A 179 2.97 -2.85 -13.94
N THR A 180 3.27 -1.61 -14.33
CA THR A 180 2.35 -0.76 -15.12
C THR A 180 2.22 -1.14 -16.58
N GLY A 181 2.76 -2.26 -17.02
CA GLY A 181 2.59 -2.81 -18.34
C GLY A 181 3.85 -2.80 -19.21
N LYS A 182 3.67 -2.82 -20.53
CA LYS A 182 4.76 -3.01 -21.48
C LYS A 182 5.61 -1.76 -21.64
N GLY A 183 6.90 -1.87 -21.46
CA GLY A 183 7.87 -0.84 -21.84
C GLY A 183 8.22 0.18 -20.76
N SER A 184 7.63 0.10 -19.56
CA SER A 184 8.07 0.92 -18.44
C SER A 184 9.50 0.53 -18.03
N LYS A 185 10.35 1.54 -17.84
CA LYS A 185 11.74 1.38 -17.42
C LYS A 185 12.13 2.48 -16.46
N PRO A 186 12.56 2.15 -15.22
CA PRO A 186 13.09 3.14 -14.29
C PRO A 186 14.25 3.92 -14.93
N LYS A 187 14.23 5.24 -14.81
CA LYS A 187 15.21 6.14 -15.42
C LYS A 187 15.85 7.08 -14.42
N ALA A 188 15.09 7.53 -13.43
CA ALA A 188 15.56 8.46 -12.42
C ALA A 188 14.85 8.19 -11.10
N GLY A 189 15.55 8.37 -10.01
CA GLY A 189 14.99 8.40 -8.66
C GLY A 189 15.26 9.76 -8.02
N LEU A 190 14.27 10.25 -7.28
CA LEU A 190 14.37 11.50 -6.51
C LEU A 190 14.17 11.17 -5.03
N CYS A 191 14.98 11.79 -4.16
CA CYS A 191 14.82 11.70 -2.72
C CYS A 191 14.46 13.05 -2.15
N GLY A 192 13.42 13.10 -1.33
CA GLY A 192 13.00 14.29 -0.60
C GLY A 192 13.01 14.05 0.90
N PHE A 193 13.57 15.00 1.65
CA PHE A 193 13.57 14.97 3.11
C PHE A 193 12.94 16.26 3.64
N SER A 194 11.95 16.10 4.54
CA SER A 194 11.44 17.24 5.29
C SER A 194 12.34 17.47 6.50
N VAL A 195 12.83 18.69 6.65
CA VAL A 195 13.65 19.12 7.79
C VAL A 195 12.97 20.29 8.48
N SER A 196 13.20 20.43 9.79
CA SER A 196 12.78 21.61 10.53
C SER A 196 13.73 22.78 10.24
N ASN A 197 13.19 23.99 10.19
CA ASN A 197 13.98 25.22 10.16
C ASN A 197 14.51 25.55 11.55
#